data_8d4ac5bfde4f8ba6c2b969ad57dc1a0c
#
_entry.id   8d4ac5bfde4f8ba6c2b969ad57dc1a0c
#
_cell.length_a   1.000
_cell.length_b   1.000
_cell.length_c   1.000
_cell.angle_alpha   90.00
_cell.angle_beta   90.00
_cell.angle_gamma   90.00
#
_symmetry.space_group_name_H-M   'P 1'
#
loop_
_entity.id
_entity.type
_entity.pdbx_description
1 polymer ?
#
loop_
_entity_poly.entity_id
_entity_poly.type
_entity_poly.pdbx_seq_one_letter_code
_entity_poly.pdbx_strand_id
1 'polypeptide(L)'
;MKPIPANSAEDPAEATVIRRIKTLIEGVDLDCECRARLNDALARFATLEQRRMLRQHLVRARQHRERIEAILGFLKEVDELVATEPDRSVYKELALLFEEVAVIAKDGASTMNRLASISPADAEIA
;
A
#
# COMPACT_ATOMS: atom_id res chain seq x y z
N MET A 1 10.50 8.40 19.59
CA MET A 1 10.24 7.94 18.23
C MET A 1 9.17 8.82 17.61
N LYS A 2 9.55 9.61 16.62
CA LYS A 2 8.57 10.47 15.96
C LYS A 2 7.62 9.60 15.15
N PRO A 3 6.30 9.75 15.27
CA PRO A 3 5.39 9.06 14.38
C PRO A 3 5.69 9.51 12.96
N ILE A 4 5.89 8.54 12.09
CA ILE A 4 5.95 8.79 10.66
C ILE A 4 4.59 9.40 10.31
N PRO A 5 4.51 10.61 9.75
CA PRO A 5 3.24 11.13 9.34
C PRO A 5 2.60 10.14 8.38
N ALA A 6 1.34 9.80 8.67
CA ALA A 6 0.54 9.01 7.76
C ALA A 6 0.48 9.79 6.44
N ASN A 7 1.41 9.49 5.57
CA ASN A 7 1.51 10.20 4.32
C ASN A 7 0.41 9.77 3.38
N SER A 8 -0.17 10.78 2.85
CA SER A 8 -0.99 10.82 1.68
C SER A 8 -0.89 9.55 0.84
N ALA A 9 -2.03 9.04 0.46
CA ALA A 9 -2.22 7.90 -0.44
C ALA A 9 -1.56 8.07 -1.81
N GLU A 10 -0.92 9.18 -2.07
CA GLU A 10 -0.22 9.45 -3.32
C GLU A 10 1.19 8.91 -3.25
N ASP A 11 1.56 8.16 -4.28
CA ASP A 11 2.96 7.84 -4.50
C ASP A 11 3.70 9.17 -4.71
N PRO A 12 4.67 9.52 -3.86
CA PRO A 12 5.38 10.79 -3.98
C PRO A 12 6.09 10.95 -5.33
N ALA A 13 6.46 9.86 -5.99
CA ALA A 13 7.07 9.91 -7.31
C ALA A 13 6.07 10.35 -8.39
N GLU A 14 4.86 9.81 -8.38
CA GLU A 14 3.81 10.16 -9.35
C GLU A 14 3.30 11.59 -9.16
N ALA A 15 3.06 12.00 -7.91
CA ALA A 15 2.67 13.36 -7.60
C ALA A 15 3.74 14.36 -8.06
N THR A 16 5.01 13.99 -7.93
CA THR A 16 6.15 14.82 -8.40
C THR A 16 6.18 14.95 -9.91
N VAL A 17 5.94 13.85 -10.64
CA VAL A 17 5.90 13.86 -12.12
C VAL A 17 4.78 14.77 -12.62
N ILE A 18 3.57 14.62 -12.09
CA ILE A 18 2.43 15.46 -12.46
C ILE A 18 2.71 16.94 -12.17
N ARG A 19 3.29 17.24 -11.04
CA ARG A 19 3.68 18.60 -10.64
C ARG A 19 4.70 19.19 -11.60
N ARG A 20 5.71 18.41 -11.99
CA ARG A 20 6.72 18.83 -12.97
C ARG A 20 6.11 19.13 -14.32
N ILE A 21 5.19 18.27 -14.79
CA ILE A 21 4.50 18.49 -16.07
C ILE A 21 3.68 19.76 -16.01
N LYS A 22 2.94 20.01 -14.93
CA LYS A 22 2.18 21.25 -14.74
C LYS A 22 3.08 22.47 -14.75
N THR A 23 4.23 22.43 -14.08
CA THR A 23 5.20 23.51 -14.05
C THR A 23 5.76 23.81 -15.44
N LEU A 24 6.08 22.76 -16.21
CA LEU A 24 6.57 22.93 -17.59
C LEU A 24 5.50 23.55 -18.49
N ILE A 25 4.26 23.14 -18.34
CA ILE A 25 3.13 23.69 -19.12
C ILE A 25 2.90 25.16 -18.80
N GLU A 26 3.00 25.55 -17.52
CA GLU A 26 2.89 26.94 -17.09
C GLU A 26 3.98 27.84 -17.68
N GLY A 27 5.17 27.28 -17.93
CA GLY A 27 6.29 28.00 -18.56
C GLY A 27 6.19 28.09 -20.06
N VAL A 28 5.27 27.39 -20.71
CA VAL A 28 5.08 27.43 -22.18
C VAL A 28 3.96 28.40 -22.52
N ASP A 29 4.17 29.21 -23.55
CA ASP A 29 3.15 30.14 -24.02
C ASP A 29 2.12 29.38 -24.87
N LEU A 30 1.11 28.84 -24.21
CA LEU A 30 -0.01 28.16 -24.83
C LEU A 30 -1.25 29.05 -24.80
N ASP A 31 -2.09 28.94 -25.84
CA ASP A 31 -3.40 29.60 -25.80
C ASP A 31 -4.29 29.00 -24.73
N CYS A 32 -5.35 29.72 -24.35
CA CYS A 32 -6.26 29.28 -23.27
C CYS A 32 -6.91 27.93 -23.55
N GLU A 33 -7.25 27.66 -24.82
CA GLU A 33 -7.91 26.40 -25.20
C GLU A 33 -6.96 25.20 -25.10
N CYS A 34 -5.72 25.32 -25.58
CA CYS A 34 -4.72 24.28 -25.45
C CYS A 34 -4.37 24.02 -23.98
N ARG A 35 -4.26 25.06 -23.19
CA ARG A 35 -3.98 24.96 -21.76
C ARG A 35 -5.11 24.23 -21.04
N ALA A 36 -6.36 24.55 -21.34
CA ALA A 36 -7.52 23.88 -20.76
C ALA A 36 -7.54 22.39 -21.11
N ARG A 37 -7.26 22.02 -22.36
CA ARG A 37 -7.19 20.63 -22.81
C ARG A 37 -6.07 19.84 -22.12
N LEU A 38 -4.90 20.46 -21.96
CA LEU A 38 -3.78 19.83 -21.24
C LEU A 38 -4.09 19.64 -19.77
N ASN A 39 -4.70 20.61 -19.12
CA ASN A 39 -5.09 20.50 -17.72
C ASN A 39 -6.15 19.40 -17.54
N ASP A 40 -7.12 19.28 -18.43
CA ASP A 40 -8.11 18.21 -18.41
C ASP A 40 -7.46 16.85 -18.60
N ALA A 41 -6.51 16.72 -19.53
CA ALA A 41 -5.79 15.47 -19.76
C ALA A 41 -4.98 15.07 -18.53
N LEU A 42 -4.31 16.02 -17.88
CA LEU A 42 -3.54 15.76 -16.65
C LEU A 42 -4.46 15.36 -15.49
N ALA A 43 -5.63 15.99 -15.36
CA ALA A 43 -6.59 15.62 -14.34
C ALA A 43 -7.11 14.21 -14.53
N ARG A 44 -7.40 13.80 -15.78
CA ARG A 44 -7.80 12.42 -16.10
C ARG A 44 -6.70 11.42 -15.81
N PHE A 45 -5.47 11.76 -16.17
CA PHE A 45 -4.30 10.93 -15.88
C PHE A 45 -4.14 10.73 -14.38
N ALA A 46 -4.21 11.80 -13.60
CA ALA A 46 -4.11 11.74 -12.14
C ALA A 46 -5.20 10.82 -11.54
N THR A 47 -6.44 10.92 -12.02
CA THR A 47 -7.54 10.06 -11.58
C THR A 47 -7.27 8.58 -11.89
N LEU A 48 -6.80 8.27 -13.10
CA LEU A 48 -6.48 6.92 -13.50
C LEU A 48 -5.33 6.33 -12.69
N GLU A 49 -4.30 7.12 -12.42
CA GLU A 49 -3.17 6.70 -11.59
C GLU A 49 -3.61 6.42 -10.15
N GLN A 50 -4.51 7.24 -9.61
CA GLN A 50 -5.05 7.04 -8.29
C GLN A 50 -5.84 5.72 -8.18
N ARG A 51 -6.67 5.41 -9.18
CA ARG A 51 -7.37 4.12 -9.25
C ARG A 51 -6.42 2.94 -9.36
N ARG A 52 -5.35 3.10 -10.13
CA ARG A 52 -4.33 2.07 -10.26
C ARG A 52 -3.66 1.80 -8.92
N MET A 53 -3.30 2.83 -8.18
CA MET A 53 -2.73 2.73 -6.85
C MET A 53 -3.68 2.05 -5.87
N LEU A 54 -4.96 2.41 -5.89
CA LEU A 54 -5.99 1.74 -5.07
C LEU A 54 -6.02 0.23 -5.32
N ARG A 55 -6.06 -0.16 -6.58
CA ARG A 55 -6.05 -1.58 -6.95
C ARG A 55 -4.78 -2.29 -6.51
N GLN A 56 -3.62 -1.66 -6.67
CA GLN A 56 -2.35 -2.22 -6.22
C GLN A 56 -2.32 -2.43 -4.70
N HIS A 57 -2.83 -1.48 -3.93
CA HIS A 57 -2.91 -1.61 -2.48
C HIS A 57 -3.86 -2.73 -2.06
N LEU A 58 -5.00 -2.87 -2.74
CA LEU A 58 -5.92 -3.98 -2.47
C LEU A 58 -5.30 -5.34 -2.78
N VAL A 59 -4.60 -5.45 -3.91
CA VAL A 59 -3.89 -6.69 -4.27
C VAL A 59 -2.83 -7.00 -3.22
N ARG A 60 -2.06 -6.01 -2.78
CA ARG A 60 -1.04 -6.18 -1.75
C ARG A 60 -1.65 -6.63 -0.42
N ALA A 61 -2.76 -6.03 -0.02
CA ALA A 61 -3.46 -6.42 1.21
C ALA A 61 -3.94 -7.87 1.14
N ARG A 62 -4.47 -8.31 0.01
CA ARG A 62 -4.88 -9.70 -0.21
C ARG A 62 -3.70 -10.66 -0.15
N GLN A 63 -2.58 -10.30 -0.73
CA GLN A 63 -1.35 -11.10 -0.66
C GLN A 63 -0.84 -11.23 0.77
N HIS A 64 -0.87 -10.15 1.55
CA HIS A 64 -0.50 -10.20 2.97
C HIS A 64 -1.42 -11.12 3.75
N ARG A 65 -2.73 -11.03 3.51
CA ARG A 65 -3.70 -11.93 4.15
C ARG A 65 -3.42 -13.39 3.82
N GLU A 66 -3.17 -13.70 2.56
CA GLU A 66 -2.88 -15.07 2.11
C GLU A 66 -1.59 -15.61 2.75
N ARG A 67 -0.56 -14.78 2.84
CA ARG A 67 0.69 -15.17 3.49
C ARG A 67 0.50 -15.43 4.98
N ILE A 68 -0.26 -14.58 5.67
CA ILE A 68 -0.58 -14.78 7.09
C ILE A 68 -1.33 -16.10 7.26
N GLU A 69 -2.30 -16.37 6.42
CA GLU A 69 -3.07 -17.62 6.46
C GLU A 69 -2.17 -18.85 6.28
N ALA A 70 -1.23 -18.78 5.33
CA ALA A 70 -0.27 -19.86 5.11
C ALA A 70 0.62 -20.09 6.34
N ILE A 71 1.11 -19.03 6.96
CA ILE A 71 1.95 -19.13 8.17
C ILE A 71 1.14 -19.67 9.34
N LEU A 72 -0.12 -19.27 9.48
CA LEU A 72 -1.02 -19.82 10.51
C LEU A 72 -1.19 -21.32 10.37
N GLY A 73 -1.16 -21.84 9.13
CA GLY A 73 -1.17 -23.27 8.88
C GLY A 73 0.03 -24.00 9.50
N PHE A 74 1.22 -23.41 9.38
CA PHE A 74 2.44 -23.94 10.01
C PHE A 74 2.41 -23.79 11.53
N LEU A 75 1.82 -22.71 12.03
CA LEU A 75 1.70 -22.46 13.47
C LEU A 75 0.78 -23.46 14.20
N LYS A 76 0.01 -24.27 13.49
CA LYS A 76 -0.78 -25.34 14.11
C LYS A 76 0.06 -26.35 14.87
N GLU A 77 1.35 -26.46 14.58
CA GLU A 77 2.28 -27.28 15.35
C GLU A 77 2.33 -26.89 16.83
N VAL A 78 2.01 -25.63 17.16
CA VAL A 78 1.94 -25.19 18.57
C VAL A 78 0.94 -26.03 19.37
N ASP A 79 -0.14 -26.44 18.75
CA ASP A 79 -1.19 -27.24 19.41
C ASP A 79 -0.70 -28.63 19.81
N GLU A 80 0.34 -29.13 19.15
CA GLU A 80 0.93 -30.44 19.37
C GLU A 80 2.15 -30.40 20.31
N LEU A 81 2.63 -29.21 20.67
CA LEU A 81 3.78 -29.08 21.55
C LEU A 81 3.49 -29.54 22.97
N VAL A 82 4.46 -30.22 23.56
CA VAL A 82 4.41 -30.63 24.95
C VAL A 82 5.54 -29.95 25.73
N ALA A 83 5.32 -29.74 27.04
CA ALA A 83 6.27 -29.07 27.90
C ALA A 83 7.64 -29.77 27.98
N THR A 84 7.67 -31.07 27.68
CA THR A 84 8.86 -31.90 27.74
C THR A 84 9.49 -32.14 26.37
N GLU A 85 9.21 -31.28 25.39
CA GLU A 85 9.78 -31.39 24.06
C GLU A 85 11.31 -31.42 24.10
N PRO A 86 11.96 -32.52 23.61
CA PRO A 86 13.43 -32.63 23.66
C PRO A 86 14.14 -31.70 22.67
N ASP A 87 13.49 -31.36 21.56
CA ASP A 87 14.07 -30.48 20.57
C ASP A 87 13.64 -29.02 20.79
N ARG A 88 14.52 -28.26 21.43
CA ARG A 88 14.26 -26.85 21.73
C ARG A 88 14.29 -25.94 20.52
N SER A 89 14.85 -26.40 19.39
CA SER A 89 14.91 -25.60 18.16
C SER A 89 13.52 -25.36 17.59
N VAL A 90 12.56 -26.25 17.84
CA VAL A 90 11.15 -26.10 17.43
C VAL A 90 10.54 -24.80 17.98
N TYR A 91 10.81 -24.47 19.25
CA TYR A 91 10.30 -23.24 19.84
C TYR A 91 10.86 -22.01 19.13
N LYS A 92 12.11 -22.05 18.74
CA LYS A 92 12.78 -20.94 18.05
C LYS A 92 12.25 -20.77 16.64
N GLU A 93 12.00 -21.85 15.92
CA GLU A 93 11.40 -21.83 14.59
C GLU A 93 9.98 -21.25 14.61
N LEU A 94 9.19 -21.66 15.58
CA LEU A 94 7.83 -21.13 15.76
C LEU A 94 7.84 -19.65 16.15
N ALA A 95 8.80 -19.23 16.97
CA ALA A 95 8.98 -17.82 17.31
C ALA A 95 9.23 -16.97 16.05
N LEU A 96 10.07 -17.47 15.13
CA LEU A 96 10.33 -16.77 13.85
C LEU A 96 9.06 -16.65 12.99
N LEU A 97 8.21 -17.67 12.98
CA LEU A 97 6.93 -17.62 12.26
C LEU A 97 5.99 -16.58 12.86
N PHE A 98 5.91 -16.47 14.19
CA PHE A 98 5.14 -15.41 14.85
C PHE A 98 5.68 -14.03 14.51
N GLU A 99 7.00 -13.86 14.52
CA GLU A 99 7.63 -12.58 14.15
C GLU A 99 7.32 -12.20 12.72
N GLU A 100 7.34 -13.16 11.81
CA GLU A 100 7.00 -12.92 10.41
C GLU A 100 5.53 -12.49 10.24
N VAL A 101 4.60 -13.14 10.94
CA VAL A 101 3.20 -12.73 10.95
C VAL A 101 3.08 -11.28 11.44
N ALA A 102 3.80 -10.92 12.49
CA ALA A 102 3.77 -9.56 13.02
C ALA A 102 4.22 -8.52 11.98
N VAL A 103 5.29 -8.81 11.24
CA VAL A 103 5.79 -7.92 10.18
C VAL A 103 4.76 -7.78 9.06
N ILE A 104 4.22 -8.89 8.58
CA ILE A 104 3.23 -8.88 7.49
C ILE A 104 1.95 -8.19 7.94
N ALA A 105 1.50 -8.42 9.15
CA ALA A 105 0.31 -7.78 9.72
C ALA A 105 0.50 -6.27 9.83
N LYS A 106 1.68 -5.82 10.23
CA LYS A 106 2.02 -4.40 10.30
C LYS A 106 1.99 -3.74 8.91
N ASP A 107 2.56 -4.41 7.92
CA ASP A 107 2.53 -3.94 6.54
C ASP A 107 1.09 -3.90 6.00
N GLY A 108 0.29 -4.90 6.32
CA GLY A 108 -1.13 -4.94 5.98
C GLY A 108 -1.90 -3.77 6.59
N ALA A 109 -1.67 -3.49 7.87
CA ALA A 109 -2.29 -2.35 8.54
C ALA A 109 -1.89 -1.02 7.90
N SER A 110 -0.62 -0.87 7.54
CA SER A 110 -0.12 0.31 6.84
C SER A 110 -0.83 0.49 5.49
N THR A 111 -0.99 -0.59 4.73
CA THR A 111 -1.68 -0.57 3.44
C THR A 111 -3.15 -0.17 3.61
N MET A 112 -3.84 -0.72 4.60
CA MET A 112 -5.24 -0.38 4.88
C MET A 112 -5.40 1.08 5.31
N ASN A 113 -4.46 1.60 6.10
CA ASN A 113 -4.45 3.01 6.49
C ASN A 113 -4.29 3.94 5.28
N ARG A 114 -3.46 3.56 4.32
CA ARG A 114 -3.33 4.31 3.06
C ARG A 114 -4.63 4.31 2.28
N LEU A 115 -5.30 3.16 2.18
CA LEU A 115 -6.60 3.06 1.52
C LEU A 115 -7.64 3.93 2.22
N ALA A 116 -7.64 3.96 3.55
CA ALA A 116 -8.57 4.77 4.33
C ALA A 116 -8.36 6.27 4.13
N SER A 117 -7.14 6.70 3.80
CA SER A 117 -6.82 8.11 3.57
C SER A 117 -7.20 8.61 2.17
N ILE A 118 -7.56 7.72 1.26
CA ILE A 118 -7.99 8.09 -0.08
C ILE A 118 -9.43 8.59 -0.04
N SER A 119 -9.69 9.73 -0.68
CA SER A 119 -11.02 10.32 -0.72
C SER A 119 -12.02 9.41 -1.43
N PRO A 120 -13.24 9.19 -0.87
CA PRO A 120 -14.28 8.42 -1.54
C PRO A 120 -14.66 8.97 -2.93
N ALA A 121 -14.55 10.28 -3.14
CA ALA A 121 -14.82 10.91 -4.43
C ALA A 121 -13.85 10.41 -5.52
N ASP A 122 -12.61 10.09 -5.16
CA ASP A 122 -11.61 9.56 -6.08
C ASP A 122 -11.89 8.10 -6.44
N ALA A 123 -12.58 7.37 -5.58
CA ALA A 123 -12.93 5.97 -5.79
C ALA A 123 -14.22 5.79 -6.61
N GLU A 124 -15.14 6.74 -6.53
CA GLU A 124 -16.48 6.67 -7.19
C GLU A 124 -16.45 6.99 -8.67
N ILE A 125 -15.40 7.60 -9.17
CA ILE A 125 -15.26 7.90 -10.59
C ILE A 125 -14.79 6.62 -11.32
N ALA A 126 -15.65 5.64 -11.29
CA ALA A 126 -15.39 4.38 -11.99
C ALA A 126 -16.14 4.36 -13.31
#